data_8a75f60243a6d97d9b0c3b142d43b024
#
_entry.id   8a75f60243a6d97d9b0c3b142d43b024
#
_cell.length_a   1.000
_cell.length_b   1.000
_cell.length_c   1.000
_cell.angle_alpha   90.00
_cell.angle_beta   90.00
_cell.angle_gamma   90.00
#
_symmetry.space_group_name_H-M   'P 1'
#
loop_
_entity.id
_entity.type
_entity.pdbx_description
1 polymer ?
#
loop_
_entity_poly.entity_id
_entity_poly.type
_entity_poly.pdbx_seq_one_letter_code
_entity_poly.pdbx_strand_id
1 'polypeptide(L)'
;MKNLSEKQFYTKHIIRSDNWYFEEYLGKNPDEVIHLIDDYRLIVSESFGVSFNSVMMVGSGKLGFSMSPPDAEHPEESKMFLPFNDDEKVRKISDLDIAIISSEIFHEYWKMFRNSYKTRFQSTYVHLYNELYRGYINER
;
A
#
# COMPACT_ATOMS: atom_id res chain seq x y z
N MET A 1 -1.51 16.94 12.41
CA MET A 1 -0.11 16.60 12.03
C MET A 1 0.85 17.78 12.25
N LYS A 2 0.49 18.72 13.12
CA LYS A 2 1.30 19.93 13.36
C LYS A 2 2.56 19.53 14.16
N ASN A 3 3.73 19.89 13.63
CA ASN A 3 5.03 19.92 14.31
C ASN A 3 5.85 18.60 14.40
N LEU A 4 5.62 17.61 13.53
CA LEU A 4 6.59 16.52 13.41
C LEU A 4 7.72 16.95 12.45
N SER A 5 8.98 16.67 12.81
CA SER A 5 10.08 16.73 11.85
C SER A 5 9.91 15.64 10.79
N GLU A 6 10.57 15.78 9.63
CA GLU A 6 10.55 14.79 8.58
C GLU A 6 10.90 13.38 9.10
N LYS A 7 11.97 13.28 9.90
CA LYS A 7 12.37 12.01 10.52
C LYS A 7 11.31 11.45 11.47
N GLN A 8 10.66 12.29 12.27
CA GLN A 8 9.58 11.85 13.16
C GLN A 8 8.35 11.39 12.39
N PHE A 9 7.99 12.12 11.31
CA PHE A 9 6.89 11.74 10.44
C PHE A 9 7.17 10.37 9.79
N TYR A 10 8.34 10.22 9.18
CA TYR A 10 8.77 8.97 8.55
C TYR A 10 8.77 7.81 9.54
N THR A 11 9.40 8.00 10.72
CA THR A 11 9.45 6.95 11.73
C THR A 11 8.06 6.54 12.19
N LYS A 12 7.19 7.51 12.50
CA LYS A 12 5.85 7.25 13.03
C LYS A 12 4.93 6.62 11.98
N HIS A 13 4.91 7.16 10.78
CA HIS A 13 3.88 6.83 9.79
C HIS A 13 4.31 5.79 8.76
N ILE A 14 5.61 5.57 8.58
CA ILE A 14 6.13 4.60 7.60
C ILE A 14 6.73 3.39 8.29
N ILE A 15 7.68 3.61 9.21
CA ILE A 15 8.48 2.52 9.80
C ILE A 15 7.73 1.77 10.92
N ARG A 16 7.06 2.48 11.81
CA ARG A 16 6.41 1.87 12.97
C ARG A 16 5.27 0.95 12.55
N SER A 17 5.02 -0.04 13.41
CA SER A 17 3.94 -1.01 13.22
C SER A 17 2.55 -0.44 13.52
N ASP A 18 2.45 0.80 14.02
CA ASP A 18 1.15 1.47 14.24
C ASP A 18 0.29 1.35 12.97
N ASN A 19 -0.95 0.95 13.14
CA ASN A 19 -1.83 0.63 12.02
C ASN A 19 -3.24 1.16 12.30
N TRP A 20 -3.57 2.29 11.70
CA TRP A 20 -4.84 2.96 11.90
C TRP A 20 -6.05 2.06 11.61
N TYR A 21 -5.96 1.20 10.58
CA TYR A 21 -7.06 0.32 10.19
C TYR A 21 -7.45 -0.64 11.32
N PHE A 22 -6.48 -1.27 11.97
CA PHE A 22 -6.78 -2.19 13.07
C PHE A 22 -7.11 -1.44 14.37
N GLU A 23 -6.39 -0.37 14.68
CA GLU A 23 -6.51 0.38 15.93
C GLU A 23 -7.81 1.21 15.98
N GLU A 24 -8.01 2.05 14.98
CA GLU A 24 -9.09 3.05 15.00
C GLU A 24 -10.32 2.57 14.24
N TYR A 25 -10.15 2.00 13.04
CA TYR A 25 -11.27 1.60 12.21
C TYR A 25 -11.96 0.33 12.73
N LEU A 26 -11.19 -0.70 13.09
CA LEU A 26 -11.72 -1.93 13.69
C LEU A 26 -11.83 -1.87 15.21
N GLY A 27 -11.30 -0.83 15.86
CA GLY A 27 -11.39 -0.64 17.32
C GLY A 27 -10.71 -1.74 18.13
N LYS A 28 -9.61 -2.31 17.60
CA LYS A 28 -8.89 -3.41 18.23
C LYS A 28 -7.96 -2.92 19.34
N ASN A 29 -7.84 -3.69 20.41
CA ASN A 29 -6.87 -3.41 21.45
C ASN A 29 -5.43 -3.72 20.97
N PRO A 30 -4.38 -3.20 21.65
CA PRO A 30 -3.00 -3.37 21.20
C PRO A 30 -2.54 -4.82 21.01
N ASP A 31 -3.00 -5.74 21.86
CA ASP A 31 -2.61 -7.15 21.76
C ASP A 31 -3.25 -7.80 20.52
N GLU A 32 -4.53 -7.51 20.26
CA GLU A 32 -5.21 -7.98 19.04
C GLU A 32 -4.57 -7.39 17.78
N VAL A 33 -4.15 -6.11 17.81
CA VAL A 33 -3.49 -5.45 16.67
C VAL A 33 -2.19 -6.15 16.30
N ILE A 34 -1.38 -6.53 17.28
CA ILE A 34 -0.13 -7.26 17.03
C ILE A 34 -0.42 -8.58 16.30
N HIS A 35 -1.38 -9.37 16.80
CA HIS A 35 -1.75 -10.64 16.16
C HIS A 35 -2.26 -10.45 14.74
N LEU A 36 -3.11 -9.45 14.49
CA LEU A 36 -3.63 -9.17 13.14
C LEU A 36 -2.54 -8.72 12.17
N ILE A 37 -1.54 -7.96 12.66
CA ILE A 37 -0.37 -7.58 11.87
C ILE A 37 0.47 -8.81 11.52
N ASP A 38 0.69 -9.69 12.48
CA ASP A 38 1.44 -10.93 12.26
C ASP A 38 0.70 -11.86 11.29
N ASP A 39 -0.60 -12.00 11.41
CA ASP A 39 -1.43 -12.85 10.56
C ASP A 39 -1.38 -12.42 9.09
N TYR A 40 -1.64 -11.14 8.78
CA TYR A 40 -1.60 -10.71 7.39
C TYR A 40 -0.18 -10.79 6.78
N ARG A 41 0.85 -10.49 7.58
CA ARG A 41 2.25 -10.63 7.15
C ARG A 41 2.60 -12.08 6.85
N LEU A 42 2.14 -13.00 7.69
CA LEU A 42 2.37 -14.42 7.49
C LEU A 42 1.71 -14.90 6.20
N ILE A 43 0.42 -14.59 6.01
CA ILE A 43 -0.33 -14.94 4.80
C ILE A 43 0.38 -14.44 3.53
N VAL A 44 0.79 -13.19 3.51
CA VAL A 44 1.44 -12.60 2.34
C VAL A 44 2.85 -13.16 2.14
N SER A 45 3.64 -13.28 3.21
CA SER A 45 5.01 -13.80 3.11
C SER A 45 5.05 -15.24 2.61
N GLU A 46 4.14 -16.09 3.08
CA GLU A 46 4.01 -17.47 2.60
C GLU A 46 3.54 -17.54 1.15
N SER A 47 2.56 -16.71 0.78
CA SER A 47 2.01 -16.67 -0.58
C SER A 47 3.04 -16.25 -1.63
N PHE A 48 3.94 -15.35 -1.27
CA PHE A 48 4.97 -14.82 -2.18
C PHE A 48 6.36 -15.41 -1.96
N GLY A 49 6.55 -16.28 -0.96
CA GLY A 49 7.86 -16.86 -0.65
C GLY A 49 8.89 -15.84 -0.19
N VAL A 50 8.48 -14.79 0.52
CA VAL A 50 9.35 -13.72 1.01
C VAL A 50 9.51 -13.76 2.53
N SER A 51 10.49 -13.01 3.03
CA SER A 51 10.64 -12.83 4.48
C SER A 51 9.41 -12.12 5.06
N PHE A 52 8.95 -12.58 6.21
CA PHE A 52 7.92 -11.93 7.02
C PHE A 52 8.17 -10.43 7.23
N ASN A 53 9.44 -10.05 7.47
CA ASN A 53 9.83 -8.65 7.68
C ASN A 53 9.84 -7.82 6.39
N SER A 54 9.69 -8.46 5.22
CA SER A 54 9.59 -7.78 3.93
C SER A 54 8.18 -7.29 3.60
N VAL A 55 7.20 -7.62 4.42
CA VAL A 55 5.78 -7.29 4.20
C VAL A 55 5.35 -6.17 5.12
N MET A 56 4.75 -5.12 4.56
CA MET A 56 4.22 -4.01 5.36
C MET A 56 2.93 -3.45 4.75
N MET A 57 1.99 -3.05 5.59
CA MET A 57 0.85 -2.25 5.16
C MET A 57 1.31 -0.81 4.94
N VAL A 58 0.82 -0.19 3.88
CA VAL A 58 1.10 1.19 3.49
C VAL A 58 -0.21 1.92 3.15
N GLY A 59 -0.14 3.11 2.60
CA GLY A 59 -1.32 3.83 2.12
C GLY A 59 -2.31 4.27 3.19
N SER A 60 -3.55 4.43 2.77
CA SER A 60 -4.63 4.98 3.61
C SER A 60 -5.06 4.04 4.74
N GLY A 61 -4.95 2.75 4.55
CA GLY A 61 -5.23 1.76 5.60
C GLY A 61 -4.29 1.89 6.80
N LYS A 62 -3.02 2.22 6.54
CA LYS A 62 -2.04 2.46 7.61
C LYS A 62 -2.22 3.81 8.31
N LEU A 63 -2.56 4.86 7.55
CA LEU A 63 -2.53 6.25 8.02
C LEU A 63 -3.90 6.80 8.43
N GLY A 64 -4.99 6.20 7.98
CA GLY A 64 -6.35 6.72 8.08
C GLY A 64 -6.70 7.78 7.04
N PHE A 65 -5.76 8.15 6.17
CA PHE A 65 -5.96 9.15 5.11
C PHE A 65 -5.01 8.90 3.93
N SER A 66 -5.39 9.40 2.76
CA SER A 66 -4.54 9.35 1.57
C SER A 66 -3.52 10.50 1.57
N MET A 67 -2.27 10.20 1.25
CA MET A 67 -1.22 11.20 1.01
C MET A 67 -1.24 11.76 -0.43
N SER A 68 -2.11 11.25 -1.29
CA SER A 68 -2.28 11.80 -2.63
C SER A 68 -2.76 13.25 -2.56
N PRO A 69 -2.33 14.13 -3.49
CA PRO A 69 -2.85 15.48 -3.56
C PRO A 69 -4.38 15.47 -3.60
N PRO A 70 -5.04 16.46 -2.99
CA PRO A 70 -6.48 16.61 -3.13
C PRO A 70 -6.84 16.76 -4.61
N ASP A 71 -8.07 16.38 -4.94
CA ASP A 71 -8.58 16.53 -6.30
C ASP A 71 -8.62 18.02 -6.68
N ALA A 72 -8.26 18.35 -7.91
CA ALA A 72 -8.27 19.73 -8.38
C ALA A 72 -9.67 20.38 -8.32
N GLU A 73 -10.72 19.56 -8.40
CA GLU A 73 -12.12 20.01 -8.29
C GLU A 73 -12.59 20.19 -6.85
N HIS A 74 -11.94 19.51 -5.87
CA HIS A 74 -12.28 19.55 -4.45
C HIS A 74 -11.03 19.67 -3.58
N PRO A 75 -10.31 20.78 -3.63
CA PRO A 75 -9.02 20.97 -2.94
C PRO A 75 -9.14 21.00 -1.41
N GLU A 76 -10.34 21.18 -0.88
CA GLU A 76 -10.61 21.28 0.57
C GLU A 76 -10.88 19.93 1.24
N GLU A 77 -11.15 18.90 0.45
CA GLU A 77 -11.45 17.57 0.98
C GLU A 77 -10.17 16.78 1.25
N SER A 78 -9.83 16.64 2.54
CA SER A 78 -8.85 15.63 2.92
C SER A 78 -9.40 14.25 2.57
N LYS A 79 -8.66 13.49 1.77
CA LYS A 79 -9.04 12.11 1.42
C LYS A 79 -8.84 11.20 2.63
N MET A 80 -9.84 11.15 3.52
CA MET A 80 -9.88 10.18 4.61
C MET A 80 -10.03 8.77 4.05
N PHE A 81 -9.64 7.78 4.85
CA PHE A 81 -9.94 6.38 4.53
C PHE A 81 -11.46 6.21 4.41
N LEU A 82 -11.92 5.73 3.28
CA LEU A 82 -13.33 5.45 3.04
C LEU A 82 -13.63 4.02 3.50
N PRO A 83 -14.62 3.83 4.39
CA PRO A 83 -14.95 2.50 4.89
C PRO A 83 -15.35 1.56 3.75
N PHE A 84 -15.08 0.29 3.93
CA PHE A 84 -15.63 -0.76 3.09
C PHE A 84 -17.15 -0.74 3.29
N ASN A 85 -17.87 -0.24 2.32
CA ASN A 85 -19.32 -0.13 2.41
C ASN A 85 -19.95 -0.97 1.30
N ASP A 86 -20.87 -1.87 1.67
CA ASP A 86 -21.65 -2.69 0.73
C ASP A 86 -22.69 -1.87 -0.06
N ASP A 87 -22.74 -0.56 0.13
CA ASP A 87 -23.69 0.30 -0.55
C ASP A 87 -23.20 0.57 -1.98
N GLU A 88 -23.85 -0.05 -2.97
CA GLU A 88 -23.56 0.07 -4.42
C GLU A 88 -23.48 1.51 -4.95
N LYS A 89 -23.87 2.49 -4.14
CA LYS A 89 -23.85 3.93 -4.46
C LYS A 89 -22.51 4.61 -4.17
N VAL A 90 -21.61 3.96 -3.44
CA VAL A 90 -20.29 4.53 -3.10
C VAL A 90 -19.30 4.19 -4.20
N ARG A 91 -19.00 5.14 -5.06
CA ARG A 91 -18.10 4.99 -6.23
C ARG A 91 -16.63 4.76 -5.91
N LYS A 92 -16.19 4.96 -4.67
CA LYS A 92 -14.79 4.77 -4.24
C LYS A 92 -14.79 4.16 -2.84
N ILE A 93 -14.25 2.96 -2.78
CA ILE A 93 -13.97 2.25 -1.53
C ILE A 93 -12.45 2.31 -1.37
N SER A 94 -11.96 2.51 -0.16
CA SER A 94 -10.53 2.37 0.14
C SER A 94 -10.18 0.89 0.18
N ASP A 95 -8.97 0.57 -0.26
CA ASP A 95 -8.35 -0.73 -0.18
C ASP A 95 -7.23 -0.76 0.86
N LEU A 96 -6.72 -1.93 1.14
CA LEU A 96 -5.56 -2.11 2.00
C LEU A 96 -4.33 -2.36 1.13
N ASP A 97 -3.50 -1.35 1.02
CA ASP A 97 -2.25 -1.43 0.26
C ASP A 97 -1.18 -2.20 1.06
N ILE A 98 -0.65 -3.27 0.47
CA ILE A 98 0.45 -4.04 1.04
C ILE A 98 1.68 -3.88 0.15
N ALA A 99 2.79 -3.48 0.76
CA ALA A 99 4.09 -3.41 0.09
C ALA A 99 4.95 -4.63 0.45
N ILE A 100 5.57 -5.23 -0.56
CA ILE A 100 6.57 -6.28 -0.40
C ILE A 100 7.93 -5.72 -0.82
N ILE A 101 8.89 -5.73 0.08
CA ILE A 101 10.26 -5.25 -0.17
C ILE A 101 11.16 -6.46 -0.42
N SER A 102 11.34 -6.84 -1.69
CA SER A 102 12.18 -7.96 -2.10
C SER A 102 12.84 -7.69 -3.44
N SER A 103 14.17 -7.70 -3.46
CA SER A 103 14.96 -7.57 -4.68
C SER A 103 14.78 -8.78 -5.60
N GLU A 104 14.63 -9.97 -5.04
CA GLU A 104 14.44 -11.21 -5.80
C GLU A 104 13.13 -11.15 -6.58
N ILE A 105 12.01 -10.90 -5.89
CA ILE A 105 10.69 -10.79 -6.53
C ILE A 105 10.67 -9.67 -7.56
N PHE A 106 11.23 -8.51 -7.22
CA PHE A 106 11.31 -7.39 -8.17
C PHE A 106 12.02 -7.80 -9.47
N HIS A 107 13.17 -8.48 -9.36
CA HIS A 107 13.92 -8.93 -10.54
C HIS A 107 13.21 -10.04 -11.32
N GLU A 108 12.49 -10.93 -10.64
CA GLU A 108 11.67 -11.95 -11.32
C GLU A 108 10.56 -11.33 -12.15
N TYR A 109 9.78 -10.45 -11.57
CA TYR A 109 8.73 -9.71 -12.28
C TYR A 109 9.29 -8.87 -13.42
N TRP A 110 10.44 -8.21 -13.20
CA TRP A 110 11.11 -7.48 -14.26
C TRP A 110 11.54 -8.37 -15.43
N LYS A 111 12.08 -9.55 -15.16
CA LYS A 111 12.43 -10.53 -16.20
C LYS A 111 11.19 -11.03 -16.94
N MET A 112 10.13 -11.37 -16.22
CA MET A 112 8.86 -11.79 -16.81
C MET A 112 8.29 -10.70 -17.72
N PHE A 113 8.27 -9.47 -17.24
CA PHE A 113 7.82 -8.31 -18.01
C PHE A 113 8.64 -8.16 -19.30
N ARG A 114 9.97 -8.16 -19.20
CA ARG A 114 10.86 -8.04 -20.37
C ARG A 114 10.63 -9.16 -21.38
N ASN A 115 10.45 -10.39 -20.93
CA ASN A 115 10.28 -11.56 -21.78
C ASN A 115 8.89 -11.66 -22.40
N SER A 116 7.88 -11.01 -21.82
CA SER A 116 6.49 -11.02 -22.29
C SER A 116 6.17 -9.90 -23.27
N TYR A 117 7.15 -9.06 -23.63
CA TYR A 117 6.91 -7.90 -24.50
C TYR A 117 6.25 -8.29 -25.83
N LYS A 118 5.14 -7.65 -26.14
CA LYS A 118 4.43 -7.76 -27.42
C LYS A 118 3.98 -6.36 -27.86
N THR A 119 4.24 -6.02 -29.10
CA THR A 119 3.95 -4.68 -29.68
C THR A 119 2.51 -4.24 -29.52
N ARG A 120 1.55 -5.19 -29.52
CA ARG A 120 0.11 -4.90 -29.33
C ARG A 120 -0.24 -4.32 -27.94
N PHE A 121 0.64 -4.44 -26.94
CA PHE A 121 0.43 -3.96 -25.58
C PHE A 121 1.35 -2.77 -25.24
N GLN A 122 1.75 -2.00 -26.23
CA GLN A 122 2.74 -0.93 -26.07
C GLN A 122 2.38 0.07 -24.97
N SER A 123 1.10 0.48 -24.86
CA SER A 123 0.66 1.42 -23.82
C SER A 123 0.88 0.88 -22.41
N THR A 124 0.56 -0.39 -22.17
CA THR A 124 0.79 -1.06 -20.89
C THR A 124 2.28 -1.12 -20.56
N TYR A 125 3.13 -1.41 -21.56
CA TYR A 125 4.57 -1.46 -21.36
C TYR A 125 5.18 -0.12 -21.03
N VAL A 126 4.74 0.97 -21.66
CA VAL A 126 5.20 2.32 -21.33
C VAL A 126 4.89 2.68 -19.87
N HIS A 127 3.73 2.28 -19.40
CA HIS A 127 3.32 2.54 -18.02
C HIS A 127 4.18 1.77 -17.02
N LEU A 128 4.29 0.46 -17.18
CA LEU A 128 5.12 -0.42 -16.34
C LEU A 128 6.62 -0.06 -16.41
N TYR A 129 7.11 0.41 -17.57
CA TYR A 129 8.48 0.88 -17.70
C TYR A 129 8.80 2.02 -16.75
N ASN A 130 7.89 3.00 -16.62
CA ASN A 130 8.08 4.12 -15.70
C ASN A 130 8.10 3.69 -14.23
N GLU A 131 7.29 2.71 -13.86
CA GLU A 131 7.27 2.14 -12.51
C GLU A 131 8.58 1.37 -12.22
N LEU A 132 8.99 0.51 -13.13
CA LEU A 132 10.26 -0.23 -13.04
C LEU A 132 11.48 0.68 -12.93
N TYR A 133 11.50 1.78 -13.70
CA TYR A 133 12.56 2.77 -13.61
C TYR A 133 12.63 3.44 -12.22
N ARG A 134 11.48 3.61 -11.58
CA ARG A 134 11.38 4.14 -10.21
C ARG A 134 11.66 3.09 -9.13
N GLY A 135 11.86 1.83 -9.51
CA GLY A 135 12.23 0.75 -8.61
C GLY A 135 11.05 0.07 -7.89
N TYR A 136 9.84 0.18 -8.43
CA TYR A 136 8.68 -0.53 -7.90
C TYR A 136 7.80 -1.10 -9.02
N ILE A 137 6.93 -2.03 -8.67
CA ILE A 137 5.88 -2.58 -9.53
C ILE A 137 4.57 -2.48 -8.76
N ASN A 138 3.55 -1.91 -9.38
CA ASN A 138 2.22 -1.79 -8.80
C ASN A 138 1.25 -2.73 -9.51
N GLU A 139 0.44 -3.46 -8.74
CA GLU A 139 -0.68 -4.24 -9.26
C GLU A 139 -1.85 -3.28 -9.54
N ARG A 140 -2.38 -3.36 -10.78
CA ARG A 140 -3.56 -2.59 -11.21
C ARG A 140 -4.55 -3.48 -11.91
#